data_8f6326dad3576156b93d01b02ff353f9
#
_entry.id   8f6326dad3576156b93d01b02ff353f9
#
_cell.length_a   1.000
_cell.length_b   1.000
_cell.length_c   1.000
_cell.angle_alpha   90.00
_cell.angle_beta   90.00
_cell.angle_gamma   90.00
#
_symmetry.space_group_name_H-M   'P 1'
#
loop_
_entity.id
_entity.type
_entity.pdbx_description
1 polymer ?
#
loop_
_entity_poly.entity_id
_entity_poly.type
_entity_poly.pdbx_seq_one_letter_code
_entity_poly.pdbx_strand_id
1 'polypeptide(L)'
;MNVKMRAPHNEAYAYVNRTILSLTILTLLTGCGTFGSNSNQRTPGVIIDDTVLENLVENEIRKSDPGYKGSHLVIVSYNGLVLLAGQVASEELRQKANTVTQGLRRVRKVHNELTVGGPTSIMARTNDAWLTSKVKSRLIANKEVKGTRIKVQTENGTVFLLGLVSRAQADKAVEVASNVYGLQKIVKVFEYTD
;
A
#
# COMPACT_ATOMS: atom_id res chain seq x y z
N MET A 1 -23.17 -58.62 -45.33
CA MET A 1 -23.99 -57.64 -44.63
C MET A 1 -23.34 -57.42 -43.26
N ASN A 2 -22.42 -56.42 -43.16
CA ASN A 2 -21.64 -56.15 -41.94
C ASN A 2 -22.27 -55.01 -41.19
N VAL A 3 -22.94 -55.32 -40.09
CA VAL A 3 -23.49 -54.33 -39.16
C VAL A 3 -22.38 -53.97 -38.12
N LYS A 4 -21.81 -52.76 -38.24
CA LYS A 4 -20.83 -52.26 -37.33
C LYS A 4 -21.56 -51.65 -36.10
N MET A 5 -21.61 -52.38 -35.00
CA MET A 5 -22.13 -51.87 -33.73
C MET A 5 -21.20 -50.79 -33.20
N ARG A 6 -21.69 -49.55 -33.16
CA ARG A 6 -21.02 -48.40 -32.53
C ARG A 6 -21.34 -48.43 -31.05
N ALA A 7 -20.34 -48.53 -30.18
CA ALA A 7 -20.48 -48.49 -28.73
C ALA A 7 -20.89 -47.09 -28.22
N PRO A 8 -21.91 -46.97 -27.33
CA PRO A 8 -22.42 -45.69 -26.86
C PRO A 8 -21.68 -45.16 -25.61
N HIS A 9 -20.39 -45.50 -25.39
CA HIS A 9 -19.72 -45.20 -24.13
C HIS A 9 -19.08 -43.79 -24.04
N ASN A 10 -18.88 -43.08 -25.14
CA ASN A 10 -18.16 -41.80 -25.10
C ASN A 10 -19.03 -40.60 -24.76
N GLU A 11 -20.33 -40.66 -24.98
CA GLU A 11 -21.22 -39.52 -24.71
C GLU A 11 -21.53 -39.35 -23.22
N ALA A 12 -21.69 -40.45 -22.49
CA ALA A 12 -21.98 -40.40 -21.04
C ALA A 12 -20.82 -39.82 -20.23
N TYR A 13 -19.58 -40.12 -20.58
CA TYR A 13 -18.41 -39.54 -19.91
C TYR A 13 -18.24 -38.04 -20.21
N ALA A 14 -18.61 -37.59 -21.39
CA ALA A 14 -18.58 -36.18 -21.76
C ALA A 14 -19.61 -35.34 -20.96
N TYR A 15 -20.81 -35.89 -20.71
CA TYR A 15 -21.83 -35.23 -19.90
C TYR A 15 -21.44 -35.19 -18.41
N VAL A 16 -20.91 -36.28 -17.86
CA VAL A 16 -20.47 -36.35 -16.46
C VAL A 16 -19.33 -35.35 -16.20
N ASN A 17 -18.34 -35.26 -17.09
CA ASN A 17 -17.25 -34.28 -16.96
C ASN A 17 -17.72 -32.83 -17.08
N ARG A 18 -18.70 -32.52 -17.95
CA ARG A 18 -19.27 -31.16 -18.07
C ARG A 18 -20.07 -30.78 -16.85
N THR A 19 -20.84 -31.70 -16.26
CA THR A 19 -21.60 -31.43 -15.03
C THR A 19 -20.71 -31.29 -13.80
N ILE A 20 -19.64 -32.10 -13.69
CA ILE A 20 -18.65 -31.94 -12.59
C ILE A 20 -17.88 -30.63 -12.72
N LEU A 21 -17.47 -30.24 -13.93
CA LEU A 21 -16.75 -28.99 -14.18
C LEU A 21 -17.62 -27.75 -13.89
N SER A 22 -18.92 -27.80 -14.24
CA SER A 22 -19.84 -26.70 -13.94
C SER A 22 -20.17 -26.60 -12.43
N LEU A 23 -20.25 -27.74 -11.73
CA LEU A 23 -20.49 -27.76 -10.28
C LEU A 23 -19.28 -27.28 -9.49
N THR A 24 -18.03 -27.58 -9.93
CA THR A 24 -16.80 -27.05 -9.30
C THR A 24 -16.61 -25.57 -9.54
N ILE A 25 -17.04 -25.02 -10.66
CA ILE A 25 -17.00 -23.57 -10.92
C ILE A 25 -18.02 -22.82 -10.06
N LEU A 26 -19.20 -23.40 -9.82
CA LEU A 26 -20.25 -22.77 -9.01
C LEU A 26 -19.90 -22.71 -7.52
N THR A 27 -19.11 -23.68 -7.00
CA THR A 27 -18.66 -23.66 -5.59
C THR A 27 -17.54 -22.67 -5.30
N LEU A 28 -16.82 -22.20 -6.33
CA LEU A 28 -15.78 -21.17 -6.19
C LEU A 28 -16.33 -19.74 -6.10
N LEU A 29 -17.60 -19.51 -6.44
CA LEU A 29 -18.23 -18.19 -6.39
C LEU A 29 -18.93 -17.86 -5.06
N THR A 30 -19.06 -18.79 -4.13
CA THR A 30 -19.73 -18.54 -2.83
C THR A 30 -18.80 -18.10 -1.72
N GLY A 31 -17.56 -17.74 -2.04
CA GLY A 31 -16.52 -17.27 -1.11
C GLY A 31 -16.64 -15.80 -0.71
N CYS A 32 -17.83 -15.17 -0.70
CA CYS A 32 -18.02 -13.89 -0.01
C CYS A 32 -18.05 -14.12 1.49
N GLY A 33 -16.85 -14.26 2.10
CA GLY A 33 -16.69 -14.25 3.53
C GLY A 33 -17.26 -12.98 4.12
N THR A 34 -18.09 -13.10 5.15
CA THR A 34 -18.54 -12.01 6.01
C THR A 34 -17.32 -11.30 6.58
N PHE A 35 -16.96 -10.16 5.98
CA PHE A 35 -15.98 -9.25 6.59
C PHE A 35 -16.60 -8.70 7.88
N GLY A 36 -16.22 -9.27 9.01
CA GLY A 36 -16.55 -8.71 10.31
C GLY A 36 -16.08 -7.26 10.38
N SER A 37 -17.01 -6.32 10.52
CA SER A 37 -16.72 -4.90 10.65
C SER A 37 -16.11 -4.62 12.02
N ASN A 38 -14.81 -4.84 12.16
CA ASN A 38 -14.04 -4.24 13.24
C ASN A 38 -13.91 -2.74 12.93
N SER A 39 -14.55 -1.90 13.72
CA SER A 39 -14.65 -0.44 13.56
C SER A 39 -13.33 0.33 13.36
N ASN A 40 -12.21 -0.33 13.55
CA ASN A 40 -10.84 0.21 13.38
C ASN A 40 -10.08 -0.38 12.18
N GLN A 41 -10.74 -1.08 11.25
CA GLN A 41 -10.10 -1.50 9.99
C GLN A 41 -10.54 -0.57 8.86
N ARG A 42 -9.60 -0.16 8.02
CA ARG A 42 -9.95 0.56 6.78
C ARG A 42 -10.79 -0.37 5.90
N THR A 43 -11.94 0.13 5.45
CA THR A 43 -12.76 -0.60 4.48
C THR A 43 -12.03 -0.66 3.12
N PRO A 44 -12.31 -1.65 2.27
CA PRO A 44 -11.77 -1.68 0.90
C PRO A 44 -11.99 -0.36 0.14
N GLY A 45 -13.12 0.31 0.35
CA GLY A 45 -13.41 1.62 -0.24
C GLY A 45 -12.40 2.69 0.18
N VAL A 46 -12.05 2.78 1.45
CA VAL A 46 -11.05 3.74 1.95
C VAL A 46 -9.65 3.46 1.37
N ILE A 47 -9.30 2.19 1.16
CA ILE A 47 -8.01 1.82 0.54
C ILE A 47 -7.97 2.29 -0.92
N ILE A 48 -9.06 2.10 -1.66
CA ILE A 48 -9.19 2.58 -3.05
C ILE A 48 -9.15 4.11 -3.08
N ASP A 49 -9.87 4.78 -2.18
CA ASP A 49 -9.88 6.24 -2.05
C ASP A 49 -8.48 6.81 -1.77
N ASP A 50 -7.70 6.17 -0.89
CA ASP A 50 -6.31 6.55 -0.61
C ASP A 50 -5.42 6.39 -1.86
N THR A 51 -5.56 5.30 -2.62
CA THR A 51 -4.78 5.09 -3.85
C THR A 51 -5.13 6.12 -4.93
N VAL A 52 -6.41 6.46 -5.08
CA VAL A 52 -6.85 7.53 -5.99
C VAL A 52 -6.29 8.87 -5.56
N LEU A 53 -6.25 9.13 -4.25
CA LEU A 53 -5.69 10.36 -3.70
C LEU A 53 -4.17 10.46 -3.94
N GLU A 54 -3.41 9.38 -3.78
CA GLU A 54 -1.97 9.34 -4.08
C GLU A 54 -1.71 9.79 -5.52
N ASN A 55 -2.42 9.21 -6.49
CA ASN A 55 -2.30 9.57 -7.91
C ASN A 55 -2.73 11.02 -8.19
N LEU A 56 -3.81 11.48 -7.56
CA LEU A 56 -4.28 12.87 -7.70
C LEU A 56 -3.21 13.84 -7.21
N VAL A 57 -2.69 13.62 -5.99
CA VAL A 57 -1.64 14.47 -5.39
C VAL A 57 -0.41 14.53 -6.29
N GLU A 58 0.10 13.37 -6.76
CA GLU A 58 1.27 13.35 -7.64
C GLU A 58 1.03 14.14 -8.92
N ASN A 59 -0.11 13.94 -9.57
CA ASN A 59 -0.47 14.65 -10.80
C ASN A 59 -0.58 16.16 -10.59
N GLU A 60 -1.22 16.60 -9.51
CA GLU A 60 -1.38 18.04 -9.24
C GLU A 60 -0.04 18.70 -8.86
N ILE A 61 0.81 18.02 -8.10
CA ILE A 61 2.18 18.51 -7.84
C ILE A 61 2.95 18.65 -9.18
N ARG A 62 2.98 17.62 -10.01
CA ARG A 62 3.71 17.65 -11.28
C ARG A 62 3.20 18.70 -12.26
N LYS A 63 1.88 18.94 -12.30
CA LYS A 63 1.26 20.00 -13.11
C LYS A 63 1.57 21.41 -12.60
N SER A 64 1.76 21.57 -11.29
CA SER A 64 1.93 22.88 -10.68
C SER A 64 3.23 23.58 -11.05
N ASP A 65 4.26 22.80 -11.44
CA ASP A 65 5.56 23.36 -11.82
C ASP A 65 6.39 22.39 -12.69
N PRO A 66 6.96 22.86 -13.82
CA PRO A 66 7.88 22.07 -14.64
C PRO A 66 9.15 21.61 -13.92
N GLY A 67 9.55 22.28 -12.84
CA GLY A 67 10.70 21.95 -12.01
C GLY A 67 10.60 20.58 -11.34
N TYR A 68 9.40 19.97 -11.27
CA TYR A 68 9.25 18.58 -10.81
C TYR A 68 9.64 17.54 -11.86
N LYS A 69 10.00 17.94 -13.08
CA LYS A 69 10.52 17.02 -14.07
C LYS A 69 11.85 16.43 -13.58
N GLY A 70 11.91 15.11 -13.43
CA GLY A 70 13.08 14.43 -12.89
C GLY A 70 13.11 14.31 -11.36
N SER A 71 12.20 14.93 -10.63
CA SER A 71 12.04 14.71 -9.19
C SER A 71 11.57 13.30 -8.88
N HIS A 72 12.11 12.70 -7.83
CA HIS A 72 11.60 11.46 -7.27
C HIS A 72 10.57 11.77 -6.19
N LEU A 73 9.30 11.60 -6.52
CA LEU A 73 8.18 11.81 -5.61
C LEU A 73 7.62 10.48 -5.16
N VAL A 74 7.52 10.31 -3.85
CA VAL A 74 6.84 9.18 -3.19
C VAL A 74 5.67 9.74 -2.40
N ILE A 75 4.46 9.46 -2.88
CA ILE A 75 3.22 9.90 -2.25
C ILE A 75 2.57 8.71 -1.58
N VAL A 76 2.24 8.84 -0.31
CA VAL A 76 1.57 7.78 0.45
C VAL A 76 0.39 8.38 1.20
N SER A 77 -0.80 7.85 0.98
CA SER A 77 -2.01 8.24 1.71
C SER A 77 -2.45 7.16 2.69
N TYR A 78 -2.93 7.60 3.83
CA TYR A 78 -3.57 6.77 4.83
C TYR A 78 -4.74 7.54 5.45
N ASN A 79 -5.96 7.20 5.04
CA ASN A 79 -7.19 7.86 5.50
C ASN A 79 -7.15 9.39 5.32
N GLY A 80 -6.62 9.86 4.15
CA GLY A 80 -6.47 11.29 3.84
C GLY A 80 -5.32 12.01 4.56
N LEU A 81 -4.54 11.30 5.37
CA LEU A 81 -3.26 11.79 5.86
C LEU A 81 -2.22 11.47 4.78
N VAL A 82 -1.59 12.47 4.20
CA VAL A 82 -0.67 12.34 3.07
C VAL A 82 0.77 12.57 3.52
N LEU A 83 1.62 11.59 3.24
CA LEU A 83 3.07 11.70 3.30
C LEU A 83 3.60 12.07 1.92
N LEU A 84 4.42 13.12 1.85
CA LEU A 84 5.26 13.46 0.70
C LEU A 84 6.70 13.13 1.07
N ALA A 85 7.32 12.17 0.38
CA ALA A 85 8.71 11.79 0.56
C ALA A 85 9.43 11.77 -0.80
N GLY A 86 10.75 11.61 -0.80
CA GLY A 86 11.57 11.64 -2.00
C GLY A 86 12.38 12.91 -2.14
N GLN A 87 12.77 13.27 -3.38
CA GLN A 87 13.69 14.37 -3.65
C GLN A 87 13.14 15.34 -4.68
N VAL A 88 13.34 16.62 -4.39
CA VAL A 88 13.03 17.76 -5.27
C VAL A 88 14.24 18.66 -5.45
N ALA A 89 14.29 19.42 -6.52
CA ALA A 89 15.48 20.20 -6.90
C ALA A 89 15.70 21.44 -6.01
N SER A 90 14.67 21.96 -5.32
CA SER A 90 14.80 23.18 -4.52
C SER A 90 13.81 23.22 -3.34
N GLU A 91 14.07 24.10 -2.40
CA GLU A 91 13.19 24.34 -1.25
C GLU A 91 11.85 24.94 -1.68
N GLU A 92 11.83 25.78 -2.72
CA GLU A 92 10.60 26.36 -3.27
C GLU A 92 9.67 25.26 -3.80
N LEU A 93 10.23 24.25 -4.50
CA LEU A 93 9.46 23.09 -4.95
C LEU A 93 8.96 22.25 -3.78
N ARG A 94 9.78 22.08 -2.73
CA ARG A 94 9.37 21.37 -1.52
C ARG A 94 8.16 22.04 -0.85
N GLN A 95 8.19 23.35 -0.71
CA GLN A 95 7.10 24.14 -0.13
C GLN A 95 5.87 24.17 -1.04
N LYS A 96 6.06 24.31 -2.36
CA LYS A 96 4.98 24.30 -3.35
C LYS A 96 4.24 22.97 -3.35
N ALA A 97 4.96 21.83 -3.28
CA ALA A 97 4.34 20.51 -3.15
C ALA A 97 3.43 20.42 -1.93
N ASN A 98 3.87 20.95 -0.78
CA ASN A 98 3.07 21.01 0.44
C ASN A 98 1.80 21.82 0.24
N THR A 99 1.90 23.04 -0.32
CA THR A 99 0.78 23.95 -0.54
C THR A 99 -0.25 23.35 -1.50
N VAL A 100 0.21 22.79 -2.63
CA VAL A 100 -0.65 22.13 -3.61
C VAL A 100 -1.41 20.97 -2.98
N THR A 101 -0.71 20.13 -2.20
CA THR A 101 -1.31 18.98 -1.55
C THR A 101 -2.35 19.40 -0.51
N GLN A 102 -2.04 20.41 0.31
CA GLN A 102 -2.98 20.92 1.32
C GLN A 102 -4.28 21.50 0.72
N GLY A 103 -4.22 22.01 -0.51
CA GLY A 103 -5.39 22.55 -1.22
C GLY A 103 -6.38 21.49 -1.72
N LEU A 104 -6.03 20.21 -1.68
CA LEU A 104 -6.89 19.15 -2.20
C LEU A 104 -7.96 18.71 -1.20
N ARG A 105 -9.24 18.68 -1.66
CA ARG A 105 -10.43 18.44 -0.80
C ARG A 105 -10.39 17.21 0.10
N ARG A 106 -9.67 16.14 -0.32
CA ARG A 106 -9.61 14.86 0.42
C ARG A 106 -8.42 14.78 1.36
N VAL A 107 -7.51 15.75 1.32
CA VAL A 107 -6.33 15.80 2.18
C VAL A 107 -6.72 16.39 3.53
N ARG A 108 -6.51 15.62 4.58
CA ARG A 108 -6.78 16.03 5.97
C ARG A 108 -5.54 16.63 6.63
N LYS A 109 -4.38 16.05 6.30
CA LYS A 109 -3.09 16.48 6.85
C LYS A 109 -1.97 16.11 5.90
N VAL A 110 -0.94 16.95 5.79
CA VAL A 110 0.27 16.67 5.01
C VAL A 110 1.46 16.56 5.95
N HIS A 111 2.24 15.49 5.76
CA HIS A 111 3.58 15.31 6.29
C HIS A 111 4.57 15.46 5.14
N ASN A 112 5.23 16.61 5.07
CA ASN A 112 6.19 16.91 4.02
C ASN A 112 7.61 16.55 4.48
N GLU A 113 8.06 15.37 4.07
CA GLU A 113 9.39 14.81 4.30
C GLU A 113 10.22 14.79 2.99
N LEU A 114 9.83 15.62 2.00
CA LEU A 114 10.65 15.83 0.81
C LEU A 114 12.00 16.43 1.19
N THR A 115 13.06 15.95 0.57
CA THR A 115 14.42 16.49 0.73
C THR A 115 14.85 17.23 -0.53
N VAL A 116 15.69 18.25 -0.36
CA VAL A 116 16.27 18.99 -1.50
C VAL A 116 17.53 18.24 -1.96
N GLY A 117 17.54 17.85 -3.23
CA GLY A 117 18.64 17.08 -3.83
C GLY A 117 18.24 16.39 -5.12
N GLY A 118 19.23 15.73 -5.73
CA GLY A 118 18.98 14.87 -6.89
C GLY A 118 18.25 13.57 -6.49
N PRO A 119 17.61 12.89 -7.46
CA PRO A 119 16.89 11.63 -7.20
C PRO A 119 17.84 10.55 -6.71
N THR A 120 17.37 9.73 -5.77
CA THR A 120 18.10 8.57 -5.25
C THR A 120 18.44 7.57 -6.35
N SER A 121 19.56 6.86 -6.20
CA SER A 121 20.02 5.84 -7.13
C SER A 121 19.05 4.63 -7.15
N ILE A 122 19.08 3.86 -8.24
CA ILE A 122 18.32 2.60 -8.34
C ILE A 122 18.71 1.64 -7.21
N MET A 123 20.00 1.58 -6.87
CA MET A 123 20.51 0.76 -5.77
C MET A 123 19.89 1.14 -4.43
N ALA A 124 19.81 2.45 -4.12
CA ALA A 124 19.18 2.94 -2.89
C ALA A 124 17.69 2.55 -2.84
N ARG A 125 16.95 2.74 -3.94
CA ARG A 125 15.52 2.36 -4.02
C ARG A 125 15.30 0.85 -3.85
N THR A 126 16.19 0.02 -4.38
CA THR A 126 16.12 -1.44 -4.18
C THR A 126 16.34 -1.81 -2.72
N ASN A 127 17.31 -1.17 -2.06
CA ASN A 127 17.54 -1.34 -0.63
C ASN A 127 16.32 -0.89 0.20
N ASP A 128 15.72 0.24 -0.14
CA ASP A 128 14.52 0.77 0.53
C ASP A 128 13.31 -0.19 0.40
N ALA A 129 13.12 -0.78 -0.78
CA ALA A 129 12.07 -1.80 -1.00
C ALA A 129 12.32 -3.04 -0.12
N TRP A 130 13.57 -3.48 0.01
CA TRP A 130 13.95 -4.58 0.89
C TRP A 130 13.71 -4.24 2.37
N LEU A 131 14.12 -3.05 2.82
CA LEU A 131 13.88 -2.56 4.19
C LEU A 131 12.38 -2.47 4.50
N THR A 132 11.58 -1.92 3.58
CA THR A 132 10.12 -1.87 3.70
C THR A 132 9.53 -3.27 3.94
N SER A 133 9.94 -4.26 3.13
CA SER A 133 9.47 -5.64 3.25
C SER A 133 9.88 -6.27 4.58
N LYS A 134 11.10 -6.04 5.04
CA LYS A 134 11.62 -6.53 6.33
C LYS A 134 10.86 -5.94 7.52
N VAL A 135 10.68 -4.62 7.55
CA VAL A 135 9.92 -3.94 8.60
C VAL A 135 8.48 -4.45 8.62
N LYS A 136 7.83 -4.50 7.44
CA LYS A 136 6.45 -4.96 7.32
C LYS A 136 6.27 -6.40 7.82
N SER A 137 7.16 -7.30 7.44
CA SER A 137 7.14 -8.70 7.89
C SER A 137 7.27 -8.81 9.42
N ARG A 138 8.19 -8.05 10.02
CA ARG A 138 8.38 -8.04 11.49
C ARG A 138 7.16 -7.48 12.23
N LEU A 139 6.56 -6.40 11.72
CA LEU A 139 5.34 -5.83 12.31
C LEU A 139 4.17 -6.82 12.24
N ILE A 140 4.02 -7.57 11.12
CA ILE A 140 2.96 -8.58 10.99
C ILE A 140 3.21 -9.78 11.91
N ALA A 141 4.46 -10.22 12.05
CA ALA A 141 4.82 -11.36 12.88
C ALA A 141 4.72 -11.06 14.39
N ASN A 142 4.75 -9.79 14.79
CA ASN A 142 4.64 -9.40 16.19
C ASN A 142 3.19 -9.45 16.68
N LYS A 143 2.92 -10.17 17.79
CA LYS A 143 1.57 -10.38 18.33
C LYS A 143 1.00 -9.15 19.04
N GLU A 144 1.86 -8.24 19.50
CA GLU A 144 1.47 -7.02 20.25
C GLU A 144 1.14 -5.86 19.31
N VAL A 145 1.60 -5.93 18.04
CA VAL A 145 1.36 -4.91 17.03
C VAL A 145 0.34 -5.41 16.01
N LYS A 146 -0.70 -4.62 15.75
CA LYS A 146 -1.62 -4.90 14.63
C LYS A 146 -0.94 -4.50 13.31
N GLY A 147 0.14 -5.19 12.92
CA GLY A 147 1.02 -4.85 11.82
C GLY A 147 0.30 -4.69 10.47
N THR A 148 -0.83 -5.38 10.26
CA THR A 148 -1.66 -5.23 9.05
C THR A 148 -2.29 -3.84 8.92
N ARG A 149 -2.45 -3.10 10.03
CA ARG A 149 -3.00 -1.74 10.07
C ARG A 149 -1.95 -0.65 9.88
N ILE A 150 -0.67 -1.02 9.83
CA ILE A 150 0.44 -0.07 9.66
C ILE A 150 0.93 -0.16 8.21
N LYS A 151 0.84 0.95 7.49
CA LYS A 151 1.47 1.12 6.18
C LYS A 151 2.93 1.51 6.41
N VAL A 152 3.84 0.87 5.72
CA VAL A 152 5.29 1.10 5.83
C VAL A 152 5.79 1.59 4.49
N GLN A 153 6.52 2.68 4.49
CA GLN A 153 7.24 3.20 3.35
C GLN A 153 8.68 3.50 3.77
N THR A 154 9.63 3.18 2.92
CA THR A 154 11.03 3.55 3.13
C THR A 154 11.51 4.44 2.00
N GLU A 155 12.23 5.49 2.32
CA GLU A 155 12.87 6.39 1.38
C GLU A 155 14.23 6.82 1.92
N ASN A 156 15.29 6.53 1.18
CA ASN A 156 16.67 6.82 1.52
C ASN A 156 17.04 6.38 2.96
N GLY A 157 16.73 5.11 3.30
CA GLY A 157 16.97 4.52 4.62
C GLY A 157 16.07 5.04 5.76
N THR A 158 15.21 6.02 5.49
CA THR A 158 14.21 6.52 6.45
C THR A 158 12.92 5.72 6.30
N VAL A 159 12.46 5.10 7.38
CA VAL A 159 11.19 4.37 7.43
C VAL A 159 10.09 5.27 7.96
N PHE A 160 9.02 5.38 7.22
CA PHE A 160 7.78 6.06 7.59
C PHE A 160 6.73 5.02 7.97
N LEU A 161 6.17 5.16 9.17
CA LEU A 161 5.13 4.30 9.68
C LEU A 161 3.82 5.11 9.75
N LEU A 162 2.84 4.71 8.91
CA LEU A 162 1.53 5.35 8.84
C LEU A 162 0.47 4.38 9.37
N GLY A 163 -0.53 4.90 10.06
CA GLY A 163 -1.62 4.07 10.60
C GLY A 163 -2.51 4.83 11.53
N LEU A 164 -3.67 4.24 11.81
CA LEU A 164 -4.57 4.67 12.87
C LEU A 164 -4.40 3.69 14.04
N VAL A 165 -3.68 4.11 15.08
CA VAL A 165 -3.22 3.26 16.18
C VAL A 165 -3.23 4.01 17.51
N SER A 166 -3.24 3.28 18.64
CA SER A 166 -3.01 3.90 19.96
C SER A 166 -1.52 4.27 20.11
N ARG A 167 -1.23 5.17 21.06
CA ARG A 167 0.16 5.56 21.39
C ARG A 167 1.01 4.34 21.77
N ALA A 168 0.47 3.46 22.59
CA ALA A 168 1.15 2.22 23.00
C ALA A 168 1.47 1.31 21.78
N GLN A 169 0.55 1.17 20.83
CA GLN A 169 0.79 0.43 19.59
C GLN A 169 1.80 1.11 18.68
N ALA A 170 1.80 2.44 18.62
CA ALA A 170 2.79 3.20 17.86
C ALA A 170 4.20 3.01 18.41
N ASP A 171 4.38 3.11 19.73
CA ASP A 171 5.68 2.93 20.37
C ASP A 171 6.20 1.51 20.20
N LYS A 172 5.33 0.50 20.35
CA LYS A 172 5.69 -0.89 20.09
C LYS A 172 6.06 -1.13 18.62
N ALA A 173 5.35 -0.50 17.69
CA ALA A 173 5.69 -0.59 16.26
C ALA A 173 7.06 0.00 15.95
N VAL A 174 7.42 1.12 16.59
CA VAL A 174 8.76 1.73 16.47
C VAL A 174 9.82 0.81 17.07
N GLU A 175 9.59 0.24 18.24
CA GLU A 175 10.50 -0.73 18.87
C GLU A 175 10.76 -1.92 17.94
N VAL A 176 9.72 -2.53 17.36
CA VAL A 176 9.84 -3.66 16.43
C VAL A 176 10.58 -3.26 15.16
N ALA A 177 10.30 -2.07 14.61
CA ALA A 177 10.96 -1.57 13.42
C ALA A 177 12.45 -1.25 13.66
N SER A 178 12.80 -0.69 14.81
CA SER A 178 14.19 -0.31 15.15
C SER A 178 15.15 -1.49 15.20
N ASN A 179 14.64 -2.70 15.40
CA ASN A 179 15.43 -3.93 15.36
C ASN A 179 15.78 -4.42 13.93
N VAL A 180 15.39 -3.68 12.89
CA VAL A 180 15.77 -4.00 11.50
C VAL A 180 17.08 -3.31 11.17
N TYR A 181 18.12 -4.10 10.91
CA TYR A 181 19.43 -3.58 10.51
C TYR A 181 19.36 -2.83 9.17
N GLY A 182 20.08 -1.71 9.06
CA GLY A 182 20.20 -0.91 7.85
C GLY A 182 19.25 0.31 7.80
N LEU A 183 18.38 0.49 8.81
CA LEU A 183 17.58 1.71 8.94
C LEU A 183 18.44 2.86 9.47
N GLN A 184 18.24 4.05 8.91
CA GLN A 184 18.88 5.28 9.37
C GLN A 184 17.97 6.06 10.32
N LYS A 185 16.66 6.11 10.02
CA LYS A 185 15.68 6.90 10.77
C LYS A 185 14.30 6.24 10.70
N ILE A 186 13.50 6.42 11.75
CA ILE A 186 12.08 6.07 11.77
C ILE A 186 11.27 7.34 12.04
N VAL A 187 10.28 7.59 11.18
CA VAL A 187 9.35 8.71 11.29
C VAL A 187 7.94 8.19 11.57
N LYS A 188 7.34 8.65 12.65
CA LYS A 188 5.97 8.34 13.03
C LYS A 188 5.02 9.28 12.30
N VAL A 189 4.22 8.74 11.36
CA VAL A 189 3.17 9.43 10.61
C VAL A 189 1.82 8.83 11.03
N PHE A 190 1.65 8.62 12.32
CA PHE A 190 0.45 8.01 12.88
C PHE A 190 -0.65 9.05 13.16
N GLU A 191 -1.90 8.60 13.03
CA GLU A 191 -3.06 9.20 13.65
C GLU A 191 -3.39 8.37 14.90
N TYR A 192 -3.56 9.04 16.06
CA TYR A 192 -3.78 8.36 17.34
C TYR A 192 -5.26 8.22 17.65
N THR A 193 -5.63 7.08 18.25
CA THR A 193 -7.02 6.75 18.64
C THR A 193 -7.33 7.01 20.10
N ASP A 194 -6.34 7.41 20.90
CA ASP A 194 -6.37 7.73 22.33
C ASP A 194 -5.87 9.16 22.59
#